data_691878ea203eec8a8077efe57c9b4de9
#
_entry.id   691878ea203eec8a8077efe57c9b4de9
#
_cell.length_a   1.000
_cell.length_b   1.000
_cell.length_c   1.000
_cell.angle_alpha   90.00
_cell.angle_beta   90.00
_cell.angle_gamma   90.00
#
_symmetry.space_group_name_H-M   'P 1'
#
loop_
_entity.id
_entity.type
_entity.pdbx_description
1 polymer ?
#
loop_
_entity_poly.entity_id
_entity_poly.type
_entity_poly.pdbx_seq_one_letter_code
_entity_poly.pdbx_strand_id
1 'polypeptide(L)'
;MKTLPVSLLSLALGCLALHAAPREIGFQKLTLTGEYWCDGVNAADINGDGHSDIIAGPFWYAGPDFKTRHTFYDPVPQVLEKNPTNSMFTFPYDFNGDGKVDILVLGRVLFHEAFWYENPGAAEATKPDARWKKHFVSNRVFGEAPLFEDVDGDGKPEIVSISGQTANDKIKQWGWYTPDWSAPTKPWRFVAVTEKADFNHYYHGEGIGDINGDGRNDLVLNEGWWEQPPKGSPAGTLWKKHPFTFSSDRGGAQILVTDVNGDGRNDIVTAMNAHGWGVSWFEQTRDASGAIGFTEHKLMGTREEEAKYGVAFSQPHALTLADLDGDGLPDVVTGKRRWAHGPTGDVEPMATPVNYAFLLRRDQSAPGGARFLPKLIDDASGLGTQVVATDVNGDKVPDVLTASKLGTFVFITKRQ
;
A
#
# COMPACT_ATOMS: atom_id res chain seq x y z
N MET A 1 -10.15 -43.21 53.79
CA MET A 1 -9.31 -43.02 52.60
C MET A 1 -9.65 -41.65 52.02
N LYS A 2 -8.75 -40.68 52.15
CA LYS A 2 -8.94 -39.29 51.64
C LYS A 2 -8.22 -39.20 50.31
N THR A 3 -8.94 -38.96 49.22
CA THR A 3 -8.41 -38.70 47.89
C THR A 3 -7.98 -37.25 47.79
N LEU A 4 -6.70 -37.00 47.48
CA LEU A 4 -6.13 -35.68 47.14
C LEU A 4 -6.44 -35.36 45.67
N PRO A 5 -6.73 -34.11 45.33
CA PRO A 5 -6.88 -33.70 43.94
C PRO A 5 -5.49 -33.49 43.32
N VAL A 6 -5.30 -34.08 42.16
CA VAL A 6 -4.13 -33.80 41.29
C VAL A 6 -4.43 -32.53 40.48
N SER A 7 -3.70 -31.45 40.79
CA SER A 7 -3.70 -30.24 39.96
C SER A 7 -2.83 -30.45 38.74
N LEU A 8 -3.44 -30.47 37.54
CA LEU A 8 -2.73 -30.40 36.28
C LEU A 8 -2.25 -28.95 36.04
N LEU A 9 -0.95 -28.76 36.15
CA LEU A 9 -0.27 -27.53 35.76
C LEU A 9 -0.10 -27.55 34.24
N SER A 10 -0.91 -26.80 33.50
CA SER A 10 -0.75 -26.62 32.04
C SER A 10 0.43 -25.67 31.82
N LEU A 11 1.58 -26.21 31.44
CA LEU A 11 2.68 -25.42 30.87
C LEU A 11 2.28 -24.96 29.49
N ALA A 12 1.96 -23.68 29.34
CA ALA A 12 1.90 -23.02 28.06
C ALA A 12 3.35 -22.85 27.56
N LEU A 13 3.80 -23.72 26.64
CA LEU A 13 5.01 -23.45 25.85
C LEU A 13 4.68 -22.30 24.89
N GLY A 14 5.12 -21.10 25.24
CA GLY A 14 5.20 -20.01 24.27
C GLY A 14 6.22 -20.41 23.21
N CYS A 15 5.79 -20.65 21.98
CA CYS A 15 6.68 -20.69 20.81
C CYS A 15 7.29 -19.29 20.64
N LEU A 16 8.51 -19.11 21.16
CA LEU A 16 9.36 -18.00 20.72
C LEU A 16 9.66 -18.24 19.22
N ALA A 17 9.06 -17.49 18.36
CA ALA A 17 9.44 -17.45 16.96
C ALA A 17 10.90 -16.97 16.90
N LEU A 18 11.84 -17.88 16.59
CA LEU A 18 13.22 -17.55 16.33
C LEU A 18 13.24 -16.81 14.97
N HIS A 19 13.34 -15.48 15.03
CA HIS A 19 13.62 -14.70 13.82
C HIS A 19 15.01 -15.02 13.30
N ALA A 20 15.15 -15.09 11.98
CA ALA A 20 16.46 -15.26 11.36
C ALA A 20 17.35 -14.04 11.67
N ALA A 21 18.66 -14.20 11.63
CA ALA A 21 19.55 -13.04 11.74
C ALA A 21 19.41 -12.17 10.48
N PRO A 22 19.31 -10.83 10.61
CA PRO A 22 19.23 -9.93 9.47
C PRO A 22 20.47 -10.05 8.60
N ARG A 23 20.28 -10.02 7.28
CA ARG A 23 21.37 -10.04 6.31
C ARG A 23 21.70 -8.62 5.84
N GLU A 24 22.95 -8.41 5.45
CA GLU A 24 23.28 -7.22 4.70
C GLU A 24 22.57 -7.25 3.36
N ILE A 25 21.95 -6.12 2.99
CA ILE A 25 21.22 -6.01 1.72
C ILE A 25 21.80 -4.90 0.85
N GLY A 26 21.73 -5.14 -0.45
CA GLY A 26 22.01 -4.17 -1.50
C GLY A 26 20.95 -4.25 -2.59
N PHE A 27 20.95 -3.30 -3.51
CA PHE A 27 19.93 -3.23 -4.56
C PHE A 27 20.58 -3.09 -5.93
N GLN A 28 20.13 -3.90 -6.89
CA GLN A 28 20.50 -3.76 -8.30
C GLN A 28 19.36 -3.06 -9.03
N LYS A 29 19.61 -1.83 -9.47
CA LYS A 29 18.62 -1.04 -10.23
C LYS A 29 18.48 -1.53 -11.67
N LEU A 30 17.24 -1.78 -12.09
CA LEU A 30 16.83 -1.95 -13.47
C LEU A 30 15.94 -0.77 -13.86
N THR A 31 16.27 -0.07 -14.92
CA THR A 31 15.45 1.00 -15.48
C THR A 31 14.67 0.44 -16.65
N LEU A 32 13.34 0.28 -16.51
CA LEU A 32 12.47 -0.23 -17.57
C LEU A 32 12.18 0.87 -18.60
N THR A 33 12.00 2.09 -18.15
CA THR A 33 11.89 3.29 -18.96
C THR A 33 12.27 4.53 -18.16
N GLY A 34 12.81 5.55 -18.82
CA GLY A 34 13.02 6.90 -18.28
C GLY A 34 11.87 7.86 -18.60
N GLU A 35 10.79 7.38 -19.21
CA GLU A 35 9.63 8.19 -19.60
C GLU A 35 8.55 8.14 -18.50
N TYR A 36 7.83 9.25 -18.35
CA TYR A 36 6.73 9.33 -17.41
C TYR A 36 5.43 8.77 -18.02
N TRP A 37 5.02 7.59 -17.59
CA TRP A 37 3.79 6.93 -18.04
C TRP A 37 2.75 6.80 -16.92
N CYS A 38 3.20 6.64 -15.66
CA CYS A 38 2.33 6.34 -14.54
C CYS A 38 2.98 6.71 -13.21
N ASP A 39 2.17 6.78 -12.16
CA ASP A 39 2.60 6.87 -10.76
C ASP A 39 2.41 5.53 -10.01
N GLY A 40 1.71 4.56 -10.61
CA GLY A 40 1.45 3.23 -10.07
C GLY A 40 2.19 2.12 -10.81
N VAL A 41 2.58 1.08 -10.07
CA VAL A 41 3.29 -0.10 -10.58
C VAL A 41 2.85 -1.33 -9.80
N ASN A 42 2.86 -2.50 -10.45
CA ASN A 42 2.65 -3.79 -9.79
C ASN A 42 3.35 -4.92 -10.56
N ALA A 43 3.25 -6.16 -10.08
CA ALA A 43 3.78 -7.33 -10.75
C ALA A 43 2.84 -8.52 -10.66
N ALA A 44 2.76 -9.31 -11.72
CA ALA A 44 2.07 -10.59 -11.78
C ALA A 44 2.50 -11.35 -13.03
N ASP A 45 2.26 -12.65 -13.08
CA ASP A 45 2.42 -13.46 -14.31
C ASP A 45 1.24 -13.19 -15.26
N ILE A 46 1.44 -12.27 -16.22
CA ILE A 46 0.41 -11.81 -17.15
C ILE A 46 0.23 -12.76 -18.34
N ASN A 47 1.32 -13.41 -18.76
CA ASN A 47 1.31 -14.25 -19.94
C ASN A 47 1.18 -15.75 -19.59
N GLY A 48 1.22 -16.12 -18.32
CA GLY A 48 1.09 -17.51 -17.84
C GLY A 48 2.34 -18.36 -18.08
N ASP A 49 3.53 -17.74 -18.16
CA ASP A 49 4.79 -18.47 -18.40
C ASP A 49 5.53 -18.85 -17.10
N GLY A 50 5.00 -18.50 -15.96
CA GLY A 50 5.54 -18.80 -14.64
C GLY A 50 6.56 -17.78 -14.14
N HIS A 51 6.77 -16.68 -14.84
CA HIS A 51 7.60 -15.56 -14.41
C HIS A 51 6.74 -14.33 -14.09
N SER A 52 7.14 -13.54 -13.11
CA SER A 52 6.47 -12.27 -12.84
C SER A 52 6.78 -11.25 -13.94
N ASP A 53 5.76 -10.59 -14.46
CA ASP A 53 5.84 -9.44 -15.35
C ASP A 53 5.63 -8.15 -14.55
N ILE A 54 6.17 -7.02 -15.01
CA ILE A 54 5.97 -5.72 -14.36
C ILE A 54 4.88 -4.95 -15.10
N ILE A 55 3.88 -4.45 -14.37
CA ILE A 55 2.75 -3.69 -14.90
C ILE A 55 2.95 -2.23 -14.54
N ALA A 56 3.03 -1.33 -15.53
CA ALA A 56 3.23 0.10 -15.30
C ALA A 56 2.57 0.95 -16.39
N GLY A 57 1.56 1.73 -16.01
CA GLY A 57 0.78 2.54 -16.94
C GLY A 57 0.09 1.68 -18.01
N PRO A 58 0.25 2.02 -19.31
CA PRO A 58 -0.38 1.26 -20.39
C PRO A 58 0.39 -0.01 -20.80
N PHE A 59 1.43 -0.35 -20.06
CA PHE A 59 2.37 -1.40 -20.43
C PHE A 59 2.47 -2.49 -19.38
N TRP A 60 2.88 -3.67 -19.86
CA TRP A 60 3.50 -4.69 -19.05
C TRP A 60 4.83 -5.12 -19.69
N TYR A 61 5.80 -5.45 -18.85
CA TYR A 61 7.17 -5.82 -19.24
C TYR A 61 7.39 -7.28 -18.90
N ALA A 62 7.61 -8.10 -19.93
CA ALA A 62 7.71 -9.55 -19.78
C ALA A 62 8.94 -9.97 -18.96
N GLY A 63 8.70 -10.76 -17.92
CA GLY A 63 9.76 -11.40 -17.15
C GLY A 63 10.51 -12.50 -17.93
N PRO A 64 11.62 -12.99 -17.41
CA PRO A 64 12.33 -12.55 -16.19
C PRO A 64 13.30 -11.38 -16.42
N ASP A 65 13.53 -10.91 -17.66
CA ASP A 65 14.54 -9.90 -17.97
C ASP A 65 13.94 -8.50 -18.22
N PHE A 66 12.61 -8.40 -18.31
CA PHE A 66 11.82 -7.17 -18.46
C PHE A 66 12.18 -6.30 -19.69
N LYS A 67 12.81 -6.89 -20.71
CA LYS A 67 13.24 -6.16 -21.92
C LYS A 67 12.14 -6.01 -22.95
N THR A 68 11.20 -6.96 -22.97
CA THR A 68 10.08 -6.94 -23.90
C THR A 68 8.89 -6.24 -23.29
N ARG A 69 8.46 -5.14 -23.93
CA ARG A 69 7.32 -4.34 -23.48
C ARG A 69 6.11 -4.58 -24.38
N HIS A 70 4.97 -4.84 -23.77
CA HIS A 70 3.68 -4.99 -24.42
C HIS A 70 2.70 -3.92 -23.96
N THR A 71 1.67 -3.62 -24.77
CA THR A 71 0.60 -2.67 -24.41
C THR A 71 -0.70 -3.40 -24.14
N PHE A 72 -1.53 -2.89 -23.25
CA PHE A 72 -2.89 -3.40 -23.04
C PHE A 72 -3.98 -2.33 -23.19
N TYR A 73 -3.61 -1.03 -23.19
CA TYR A 73 -4.48 0.07 -23.63
C TYR A 73 -3.65 1.15 -24.35
N ASP A 74 -4.31 2.14 -24.98
CA ASP A 74 -3.64 3.17 -25.76
C ASP A 74 -2.68 4.01 -24.91
N PRO A 75 -1.37 4.01 -25.22
CA PRO A 75 -0.40 4.81 -24.48
C PRO A 75 -0.65 6.31 -24.71
N VAL A 76 -0.77 7.03 -23.60
CA VAL A 76 -0.84 8.50 -23.63
C VAL A 76 0.36 9.04 -22.86
N PRO A 77 1.35 9.65 -23.52
CA PRO A 77 2.50 10.25 -22.87
C PRO A 77 2.07 11.29 -21.84
N GLN A 78 2.63 11.22 -20.66
CA GLN A 78 2.35 12.18 -19.59
C GLN A 78 3.30 13.37 -19.69
N VAL A 79 2.81 14.54 -19.32
CA VAL A 79 3.61 15.77 -19.30
C VAL A 79 4.00 16.08 -17.87
N LEU A 80 5.30 16.15 -17.63
CA LEU A 80 5.90 16.31 -16.31
C LEU A 80 5.29 17.44 -15.47
N GLU A 81 5.06 18.60 -16.09
CA GLU A 81 4.54 19.80 -15.43
C GLU A 81 3.01 19.81 -15.35
N LYS A 82 2.35 18.90 -16.01
CA LYS A 82 0.91 18.72 -15.97
C LYS A 82 0.59 17.57 -15.03
N ASN A 83 -0.49 17.73 -14.37
CA ASN A 83 -1.15 16.92 -13.35
C ASN A 83 -0.95 15.39 -13.41
N PRO A 84 -1.35 14.69 -12.33
CA PRO A 84 -1.14 13.26 -12.19
C PRO A 84 -1.62 12.48 -13.41
N THR A 85 -0.95 11.36 -13.65
CA THR A 85 -1.23 10.42 -14.74
C THR A 85 -2.64 9.86 -14.65
N ASN A 86 -3.09 9.21 -15.74
CA ASN A 86 -4.33 8.44 -15.76
C ASN A 86 -4.14 6.99 -15.25
N SER A 87 -3.00 6.67 -14.65
CA SER A 87 -2.68 5.39 -14.01
C SER A 87 -1.91 5.66 -12.72
N MET A 88 -2.64 5.95 -11.66
CA MET A 88 -2.06 6.23 -10.34
C MET A 88 -1.85 4.96 -9.52
N PHE A 89 -2.71 3.96 -9.72
CA PHE A 89 -2.63 2.67 -9.05
C PHE A 89 -2.96 1.56 -10.04
N THR A 90 -2.31 0.43 -9.87
CA THR A 90 -2.48 -0.75 -10.72
C THR A 90 -2.52 -2.00 -9.84
N PHE A 91 -3.55 -2.85 -10.02
CA PHE A 91 -3.74 -4.06 -9.24
C PHE A 91 -4.05 -5.24 -10.18
N PRO A 92 -3.22 -6.29 -10.15
CA PRO A 92 -3.49 -7.53 -10.88
C PRO A 92 -4.46 -8.42 -10.09
N TYR A 93 -5.44 -9.01 -10.77
CA TYR A 93 -6.34 -10.01 -10.22
C TYR A 93 -7.13 -10.71 -11.34
N ASP A 94 -7.55 -11.96 -11.15
CA ASP A 94 -8.45 -12.65 -12.07
C ASP A 94 -9.91 -12.31 -11.72
N PHE A 95 -10.46 -11.24 -12.35
CA PHE A 95 -11.78 -10.71 -12.04
C PHE A 95 -12.91 -11.58 -12.56
N ASN A 96 -12.69 -12.29 -13.68
CA ASN A 96 -13.73 -13.08 -14.35
C ASN A 96 -13.65 -14.58 -14.06
N GLY A 97 -12.62 -15.03 -13.33
CA GLY A 97 -12.43 -16.43 -12.94
C GLY A 97 -11.99 -17.34 -14.10
N ASP A 98 -11.34 -16.79 -15.14
CA ASP A 98 -10.90 -17.57 -16.31
C ASP A 98 -9.45 -18.10 -16.19
N GLY A 99 -8.81 -17.85 -15.05
CA GLY A 99 -7.47 -18.31 -14.73
C GLY A 99 -6.36 -17.43 -15.31
N LYS A 100 -6.69 -16.27 -15.88
CA LYS A 100 -5.72 -15.29 -16.37
C LYS A 100 -5.75 -14.04 -15.49
N VAL A 101 -4.60 -13.43 -15.30
CA VAL A 101 -4.50 -12.21 -14.51
C VAL A 101 -4.95 -11.02 -15.33
N ASP A 102 -6.04 -10.39 -14.91
CA ASP A 102 -6.53 -9.11 -15.42
C ASP A 102 -5.84 -7.93 -14.72
N ILE A 103 -6.05 -6.71 -15.20
CA ILE A 103 -5.42 -5.51 -14.64
C ILE A 103 -6.47 -4.47 -14.29
N LEU A 104 -6.63 -4.16 -12.99
CA LEU A 104 -7.39 -3.02 -12.50
C LEU A 104 -6.49 -1.77 -12.53
N VAL A 105 -6.98 -0.69 -13.13
CA VAL A 105 -6.32 0.61 -13.16
C VAL A 105 -7.22 1.65 -12.50
N LEU A 106 -6.71 2.29 -11.46
CA LEU A 106 -7.32 3.46 -10.88
C LEU A 106 -6.67 4.70 -11.50
N GLY A 107 -7.51 5.50 -12.12
CA GLY A 107 -7.10 6.62 -12.94
C GLY A 107 -6.79 7.88 -12.14
N ARG A 108 -6.89 9.02 -12.82
CA ARG A 108 -6.64 10.33 -12.23
C ARG A 108 -7.53 10.60 -11.03
N VAL A 109 -6.92 11.10 -9.95
CA VAL A 109 -7.63 11.74 -8.84
C VAL A 109 -8.72 12.72 -9.30
N LEU A 110 -8.50 13.42 -10.40
CA LEU A 110 -9.45 14.39 -10.97
C LEU A 110 -10.60 13.78 -11.77
N PHE A 111 -10.46 12.54 -12.26
CA PHE A 111 -11.50 11.87 -13.05
C PHE A 111 -12.19 10.73 -12.30
N HIS A 112 -11.58 10.27 -11.20
CA HIS A 112 -12.17 9.29 -10.27
C HIS A 112 -12.66 8.00 -10.93
N GLU A 113 -12.10 7.68 -12.10
CA GLU A 113 -12.49 6.53 -12.88
C GLU A 113 -11.62 5.32 -12.53
N ALA A 114 -12.28 4.19 -12.34
CA ALA A 114 -11.66 2.88 -12.21
C ALA A 114 -12.15 1.97 -13.33
N PHE A 115 -11.23 1.24 -13.93
CA PHE A 115 -11.50 0.26 -14.96
C PHE A 115 -10.64 -0.98 -14.74
N TRP A 116 -11.14 -2.15 -15.11
CA TRP A 116 -10.28 -3.29 -15.28
C TRP A 116 -10.23 -3.73 -16.74
N TYR A 117 -9.12 -4.33 -17.11
CA TYR A 117 -8.80 -4.76 -18.45
C TYR A 117 -8.71 -6.28 -18.48
N GLU A 118 -9.59 -6.92 -19.24
CA GLU A 118 -9.70 -8.36 -19.38
C GLU A 118 -8.53 -8.90 -20.19
N ASN A 119 -7.75 -9.80 -19.59
CA ASN A 119 -6.61 -10.42 -20.23
C ASN A 119 -7.07 -11.41 -21.33
N PRO A 120 -6.76 -11.16 -22.60
CA PRO A 120 -7.21 -12.02 -23.69
C PRO A 120 -6.42 -13.35 -23.79
N GLY A 121 -5.45 -13.56 -22.91
CA GLY A 121 -4.50 -14.67 -22.91
C GLY A 121 -3.23 -14.37 -23.73
N ALA A 122 -2.15 -15.11 -23.46
CA ALA A 122 -0.78 -14.86 -23.91
C ALA A 122 -0.68 -14.57 -25.42
N ALA A 123 -1.32 -15.38 -26.25
CA ALA A 123 -1.21 -15.26 -27.71
C ALA A 123 -1.75 -13.92 -28.26
N GLU A 124 -2.76 -13.36 -27.62
CA GLU A 124 -3.33 -12.06 -27.99
C GLU A 124 -2.65 -10.91 -27.23
N ALA A 125 -2.33 -11.11 -25.94
CA ALA A 125 -1.70 -10.10 -25.08
C ALA A 125 -0.30 -9.69 -25.55
N THR A 126 0.42 -10.55 -26.25
CA THR A 126 1.78 -10.31 -26.76
C THR A 126 1.81 -9.68 -28.16
N LYS A 127 0.66 -9.48 -28.81
CA LYS A 127 0.61 -8.82 -30.12
C LYS A 127 1.04 -7.35 -29.99
N PRO A 128 1.73 -6.79 -31.00
CA PRO A 128 2.22 -5.40 -30.95
C PRO A 128 1.13 -4.36 -30.71
N ASP A 129 -0.08 -4.60 -31.26
CA ASP A 129 -1.21 -3.69 -31.17
C ASP A 129 -2.31 -4.22 -30.24
N ALA A 130 -1.95 -5.05 -29.27
CA ALA A 130 -2.91 -5.58 -28.32
C ALA A 130 -3.67 -4.46 -27.59
N ARG A 131 -4.99 -4.59 -27.55
CA ARG A 131 -5.88 -3.75 -26.77
C ARG A 131 -6.84 -4.65 -26.05
N TRP A 132 -6.74 -4.65 -24.72
CA TRP A 132 -7.57 -5.51 -23.89
C TRP A 132 -8.96 -4.92 -23.75
N LYS A 133 -9.93 -5.77 -23.57
CA LYS A 133 -11.30 -5.34 -23.34
C LYS A 133 -11.41 -4.64 -22.01
N LYS A 134 -11.89 -3.39 -22.06
CA LYS A 134 -12.03 -2.51 -20.92
C LYS A 134 -13.40 -2.65 -20.29
N HIS A 135 -13.45 -2.84 -18.97
CA HIS A 135 -14.67 -2.90 -18.18
C HIS A 135 -14.72 -1.76 -17.18
N PHE A 136 -15.86 -1.09 -17.13
CA PHE A 136 -16.07 0.03 -16.20
C PHE A 136 -16.36 -0.48 -14.78
N VAL A 137 -15.64 0.03 -13.81
CA VAL A 137 -15.82 -0.25 -12.38
C VAL A 137 -16.65 0.85 -11.72
N SER A 138 -16.13 2.08 -11.70
CA SER A 138 -16.75 3.23 -11.07
C SER A 138 -16.13 4.53 -11.61
N ASN A 139 -16.86 5.63 -11.51
CA ASN A 139 -16.33 7.00 -11.71
C ASN A 139 -16.29 7.80 -10.39
N ARG A 140 -16.26 7.14 -9.24
CA ARG A 140 -16.38 7.73 -7.91
C ARG A 140 -15.34 7.21 -6.92
N VAL A 141 -14.22 6.70 -7.41
CA VAL A 141 -13.08 6.29 -6.58
C VAL A 141 -12.22 7.52 -6.34
N PHE A 142 -12.30 8.09 -5.14
CA PHE A 142 -11.55 9.29 -4.74
C PHE A 142 -10.37 8.93 -3.84
N GLY A 143 -9.57 9.92 -3.44
CA GLY A 143 -8.40 9.73 -2.60
C GLY A 143 -7.11 9.45 -3.38
N GLU A 144 -5.99 9.59 -2.69
CA GLU A 144 -4.66 9.39 -3.26
C GLU A 144 -3.88 8.23 -2.62
N ALA A 145 -4.58 7.35 -1.88
CA ALA A 145 -4.00 6.14 -1.30
C ALA A 145 -4.96 4.92 -1.33
N PRO A 146 -5.82 4.72 -2.38
CA PRO A 146 -6.76 3.60 -2.39
C PRO A 146 -6.03 2.26 -2.27
N LEU A 147 -6.67 1.33 -1.55
CA LEU A 147 -6.17 -0.03 -1.35
C LEU A 147 -6.97 -1.02 -2.19
N PHE A 148 -6.40 -2.20 -2.40
CA PHE A 148 -7.07 -3.33 -3.02
C PHE A 148 -6.83 -4.56 -2.15
N GLU A 149 -7.71 -4.78 -1.18
CA GLU A 149 -7.55 -5.70 -0.07
C GLU A 149 -8.86 -6.44 0.22
N ASP A 150 -8.78 -7.64 0.78
CA ASP A 150 -9.94 -8.39 1.28
C ASP A 150 -10.46 -7.74 2.56
N VAL A 151 -11.50 -6.94 2.44
CA VAL A 151 -12.08 -6.16 3.54
C VAL A 151 -13.02 -7.00 4.39
N ASP A 152 -13.87 -7.82 3.77
CA ASP A 152 -14.95 -8.54 4.47
C ASP A 152 -14.61 -9.99 4.83
N GLY A 153 -13.41 -10.45 4.47
CA GLY A 153 -12.87 -11.77 4.80
C GLY A 153 -13.51 -12.89 3.97
N ASP A 154 -13.92 -12.59 2.72
CA ASP A 154 -14.45 -13.59 1.77
C ASP A 154 -13.34 -14.22 0.89
N GLY A 155 -12.11 -13.73 1.00
CA GLY A 155 -10.94 -14.19 0.25
C GLY A 155 -10.76 -13.49 -1.09
N LYS A 156 -11.50 -12.43 -1.37
CA LYS A 156 -11.43 -11.64 -2.59
C LYS A 156 -11.20 -10.17 -2.26
N PRO A 157 -10.39 -9.48 -3.06
CA PRO A 157 -10.06 -8.09 -2.75
C PRO A 157 -11.12 -7.10 -3.24
N GLU A 158 -11.29 -6.02 -2.49
CA GLU A 158 -12.11 -4.87 -2.80
C GLU A 158 -11.27 -3.59 -2.94
N ILE A 159 -11.80 -2.59 -3.66
CA ILE A 159 -11.20 -1.27 -3.68
C ILE A 159 -11.67 -0.50 -2.44
N VAL A 160 -10.80 -0.31 -1.47
CA VAL A 160 -11.06 0.60 -0.34
C VAL A 160 -10.82 2.02 -0.80
N SER A 161 -11.78 2.88 -0.59
CA SER A 161 -11.67 4.28 -1.03
C SER A 161 -12.78 5.15 -0.44
N ILE A 162 -12.61 6.44 -0.57
CA ILE A 162 -13.65 7.43 -0.32
C ILE A 162 -14.55 7.58 -1.55
N SER A 163 -15.85 7.73 -1.38
CA SER A 163 -16.83 7.89 -2.45
C SER A 163 -17.75 9.08 -2.21
N GLY A 164 -18.20 9.73 -3.29
CA GLY A 164 -19.18 10.81 -3.30
C GLY A 164 -19.94 10.84 -4.62
N GLN A 165 -20.88 11.78 -4.79
CA GLN A 165 -21.63 11.88 -6.06
C GLN A 165 -20.78 12.54 -7.16
N THR A 166 -20.01 13.57 -6.80
CA THR A 166 -19.05 14.24 -7.68
C THR A 166 -17.78 14.63 -6.91
N ALA A 167 -16.71 14.98 -7.63
CA ALA A 167 -15.49 15.50 -7.03
C ALA A 167 -15.71 16.76 -6.16
N ASN A 168 -16.69 17.57 -6.55
CA ASN A 168 -17.02 18.83 -5.86
C ASN A 168 -17.97 18.63 -4.68
N ASP A 169 -18.50 17.43 -4.46
CA ASP A 169 -19.33 17.16 -3.29
C ASP A 169 -18.51 17.30 -2.03
N LYS A 170 -18.99 18.12 -1.12
CA LYS A 170 -18.38 18.23 0.21
C LYS A 170 -18.68 17.01 1.08
N ILE A 171 -19.79 16.33 0.82
CA ILE A 171 -20.27 15.22 1.64
C ILE A 171 -19.95 13.89 0.98
N LYS A 172 -19.06 13.13 1.60
CA LYS A 172 -18.56 11.83 1.13
C LYS A 172 -18.64 10.78 2.23
N GLN A 173 -18.40 9.52 1.85
CA GLN A 173 -18.31 8.38 2.76
C GLN A 173 -17.07 7.55 2.44
N TRP A 174 -16.49 6.93 3.45
CA TRP A 174 -15.53 5.85 3.30
C TRP A 174 -16.25 4.51 3.19
N GLY A 175 -15.65 3.62 2.43
CA GLY A 175 -16.13 2.26 2.22
C GLY A 175 -15.29 1.53 1.18
N TRP A 176 -15.90 0.55 0.54
CA TRP A 176 -15.24 -0.20 -0.51
C TRP A 176 -16.15 -0.46 -1.70
N TYR A 177 -15.53 -0.66 -2.87
CA TYR A 177 -16.21 -1.11 -4.08
C TYR A 177 -15.96 -2.60 -4.27
N THR A 178 -17.03 -3.36 -4.47
CA THR A 178 -16.97 -4.80 -4.72
C THR A 178 -17.81 -5.17 -5.94
N PRO A 179 -17.36 -6.08 -6.81
CA PRO A 179 -18.16 -6.56 -7.92
C PRO A 179 -19.27 -7.50 -7.46
N ASP A 180 -20.25 -7.71 -8.31
CA ASP A 180 -20.98 -8.96 -8.33
C ASP A 180 -20.09 -10.01 -9.01
N TRP A 181 -19.45 -10.87 -8.23
CA TRP A 181 -18.51 -11.88 -8.73
C TRP A 181 -19.13 -12.87 -9.73
N SER A 182 -20.44 -12.95 -9.83
CA SER A 182 -21.14 -13.69 -10.89
C SER A 182 -21.28 -12.90 -12.20
N ALA A 183 -21.03 -11.59 -12.15
CA ALA A 183 -21.14 -10.67 -13.29
C ALA A 183 -20.14 -9.49 -13.15
N PRO A 184 -18.82 -9.75 -13.04
CA PRO A 184 -17.80 -8.75 -12.68
C PRO A 184 -17.62 -7.64 -13.72
N THR A 185 -18.15 -7.82 -14.92
CA THR A 185 -18.14 -6.82 -15.99
C THR A 185 -19.16 -5.69 -15.79
N LYS A 186 -20.05 -5.80 -14.80
CA LYS A 186 -20.97 -4.73 -14.42
C LYS A 186 -20.27 -3.73 -13.51
N PRO A 187 -20.76 -2.47 -13.44
CA PRO A 187 -20.26 -1.50 -12.46
C PRO A 187 -20.30 -2.06 -11.03
N TRP A 188 -19.26 -1.81 -10.26
CA TRP A 188 -19.15 -2.32 -8.90
C TRP A 188 -20.03 -1.52 -7.94
N ARG A 189 -20.61 -2.18 -6.95
CA ARG A 189 -21.37 -1.53 -5.90
C ARG A 189 -20.47 -0.96 -4.83
N PHE A 190 -20.85 0.18 -4.27
CA PHE A 190 -20.20 0.77 -3.12
C PHE A 190 -20.88 0.30 -1.82
N VAL A 191 -20.07 -0.13 -0.85
CA VAL A 191 -20.49 -0.50 0.51
C VAL A 191 -19.95 0.54 1.48
N ALA A 192 -20.82 1.26 2.15
CA ALA A 192 -20.42 2.33 3.07
C ALA A 192 -19.95 1.76 4.43
N VAL A 193 -18.88 2.33 4.95
CA VAL A 193 -18.32 2.05 6.28
C VAL A 193 -18.64 3.18 7.25
N THR A 194 -18.42 4.42 6.84
CA THR A 194 -18.57 5.60 7.70
C THR A 194 -19.90 6.31 7.50
N GLU A 195 -20.26 7.16 8.43
CA GLU A 195 -21.23 8.22 8.19
C GLU A 195 -20.76 9.15 7.07
N LYS A 196 -21.71 9.86 6.47
CA LYS A 196 -21.41 10.92 5.51
C LYS A 196 -20.81 12.12 6.23
N ALA A 197 -19.65 12.60 5.75
CA ALA A 197 -18.98 13.76 6.32
C ALA A 197 -18.27 14.59 5.24
N ASP A 198 -17.76 15.75 5.62
CA ASP A 198 -16.95 16.62 4.76
C ASP A 198 -15.52 16.07 4.66
N PHE A 199 -15.36 14.98 3.91
CA PHE A 199 -14.06 14.40 3.62
C PHE A 199 -13.46 15.06 2.36
N ASN A 200 -12.18 15.37 2.43
CA ASN A 200 -11.44 15.87 1.27
C ASN A 200 -11.34 14.78 0.18
N HIS A 201 -11.61 15.11 -1.07
CA HIS A 201 -11.51 14.14 -2.17
C HIS A 201 -10.06 13.80 -2.57
N TYR A 202 -9.08 14.60 -2.15
CA TYR A 202 -7.64 14.29 -2.23
C TYR A 202 -7.11 13.71 -0.92
N TYR A 203 -7.92 12.93 -0.25
CA TYR A 203 -7.55 12.35 1.03
C TYR A 203 -6.38 11.37 0.85
N HIS A 204 -5.45 11.41 1.80
CA HIS A 204 -4.34 10.49 1.93
C HIS A 204 -4.46 9.80 3.30
N GLY A 205 -3.82 8.63 3.44
CA GLY A 205 -3.81 7.92 4.72
C GLY A 205 -5.05 7.07 4.91
N GLU A 206 -5.04 5.90 4.26
CA GLU A 206 -6.00 4.84 4.49
C GLU A 206 -5.29 3.50 4.66
N GLY A 207 -5.84 2.65 5.52
CA GLY A 207 -5.31 1.34 5.84
C GLY A 207 -6.41 0.37 6.24
N ILE A 208 -6.13 -0.92 6.13
CA ILE A 208 -6.99 -2.02 6.57
C ILE A 208 -6.16 -2.96 7.46
N GLY A 209 -6.75 -3.45 8.55
CA GLY A 209 -6.16 -4.46 9.40
C GLY A 209 -6.88 -4.60 10.74
N ASP A 210 -6.66 -5.70 11.43
CA ASP A 210 -7.29 -6.02 12.70
C ASP A 210 -6.63 -5.22 13.84
N ILE A 211 -7.25 -4.12 14.25
CA ILE A 211 -6.73 -3.25 15.31
C ILE A 211 -7.04 -3.79 16.71
N ASN A 212 -8.23 -4.35 16.90
CA ASN A 212 -8.68 -4.74 18.22
C ASN A 212 -8.32 -6.20 18.59
N GLY A 213 -7.85 -7.00 17.64
CA GLY A 213 -7.47 -8.41 17.82
C GLY A 213 -8.66 -9.37 17.75
N ASP A 214 -9.74 -9.01 17.07
CA ASP A 214 -10.97 -9.81 16.99
C ASP A 214 -11.06 -10.67 15.69
N GLY A 215 -10.04 -10.62 14.86
CA GLY A 215 -9.90 -11.40 13.62
C GLY A 215 -10.66 -10.82 12.44
N ARG A 216 -11.13 -9.57 12.51
CA ARG A 216 -11.75 -8.84 11.41
C ARG A 216 -10.89 -7.62 11.06
N ASN A 217 -10.88 -7.28 9.78
CA ASN A 217 -10.18 -6.09 9.30
C ASN A 217 -10.97 -4.82 9.65
N ASP A 218 -10.32 -3.88 10.32
CA ASP A 218 -10.83 -2.55 10.61
C ASP A 218 -10.35 -1.56 9.56
N LEU A 219 -11.10 -0.48 9.31
CA LEU A 219 -10.65 0.63 8.48
C LEU A 219 -9.87 1.63 9.33
N VAL A 220 -8.67 2.00 8.90
CA VAL A 220 -7.84 2.99 9.58
C VAL A 220 -7.69 4.23 8.69
N LEU A 221 -7.98 5.39 9.26
CA LEU A 221 -7.85 6.70 8.61
C LEU A 221 -7.06 7.67 9.52
N ASN A 222 -6.73 8.84 9.00
CA ASN A 222 -5.94 9.84 9.77
C ASN A 222 -6.57 10.23 11.11
N GLU A 223 -7.90 10.26 11.19
CA GLU A 223 -8.65 10.70 12.37
C GLU A 223 -9.18 9.55 13.24
N GLY A 224 -8.66 8.34 13.08
CA GLY A 224 -9.01 7.19 13.90
C GLY A 224 -9.14 5.89 13.13
N TRP A 225 -9.80 4.94 13.77
CA TRP A 225 -10.10 3.67 13.14
C TRP A 225 -11.58 3.31 13.33
N TRP A 226 -12.11 2.51 12.41
CA TRP A 226 -13.51 2.09 12.40
C TRP A 226 -13.57 0.58 12.53
N GLU A 227 -14.14 0.14 13.66
CA GLU A 227 -14.30 -1.26 14.04
C GLU A 227 -15.32 -1.96 13.13
N GLN A 228 -14.90 -3.01 12.45
CA GLN A 228 -15.81 -3.82 11.62
C GLN A 228 -16.85 -4.52 12.49
N PRO A 229 -18.14 -4.43 12.15
CA PRO A 229 -19.19 -5.10 12.90
C PRO A 229 -19.06 -6.64 12.81
N PRO A 230 -19.57 -7.39 13.80
CA PRO A 230 -19.57 -8.85 13.77
C PRO A 230 -20.20 -9.44 12.51
N LYS A 231 -19.68 -10.59 12.04
CA LYS A 231 -20.29 -11.32 10.92
C LYS A 231 -21.77 -11.59 11.19
N GLY A 232 -22.62 -11.34 10.18
CA GLY A 232 -24.09 -11.46 10.28
C GLY A 232 -24.79 -10.20 10.77
N SER A 233 -24.10 -9.11 11.00
CA SER A 233 -24.72 -7.79 11.20
C SER A 233 -25.60 -7.41 9.99
N PRO A 234 -26.67 -6.63 10.18
CA PRO A 234 -27.53 -6.20 9.07
C PRO A 234 -26.73 -5.52 7.96
N ALA A 235 -27.11 -5.78 6.70
CA ALA A 235 -26.49 -5.12 5.56
C ALA A 235 -26.60 -3.59 5.68
N GLY A 236 -25.49 -2.88 5.44
CA GLY A 236 -25.40 -1.42 5.58
C GLY A 236 -25.18 -0.94 7.03
N THR A 237 -24.86 -1.85 7.98
CA THR A 237 -24.42 -1.43 9.31
C THR A 237 -23.13 -0.64 9.16
N LEU A 238 -23.15 0.61 9.60
CA LEU A 238 -21.95 1.45 9.63
C LEU A 238 -21.02 0.99 10.76
N TRP A 239 -19.74 1.18 10.55
CA TRP A 239 -18.70 0.75 11.48
C TRP A 239 -18.54 1.76 12.61
N LYS A 240 -18.17 1.29 13.79
CA LYS A 240 -18.02 2.12 14.98
C LYS A 240 -16.68 2.85 14.95
N LYS A 241 -16.73 4.19 14.96
CA LYS A 241 -15.53 5.03 15.04
C LYS A 241 -14.88 5.01 16.41
N HIS A 242 -13.56 4.82 16.44
CA HIS A 242 -12.67 5.05 17.58
C HIS A 242 -11.73 6.20 17.22
N PRO A 243 -11.89 7.39 17.81
CA PRO A 243 -11.15 8.58 17.42
C PRO A 243 -9.70 8.51 17.92
N PHE A 244 -8.76 8.80 17.01
CA PHE A 244 -7.35 9.05 17.31
C PHE A 244 -6.75 9.83 16.12
N THR A 245 -5.71 10.64 16.36
CA THR A 245 -5.06 11.40 15.29
C THR A 245 -3.74 10.74 14.92
N PHE A 246 -3.71 10.00 13.79
CA PHE A 246 -2.50 9.36 13.27
C PHE A 246 -1.67 10.30 12.40
N SER A 247 -2.30 11.28 11.75
CA SER A 247 -1.60 12.31 11.00
C SER A 247 -2.42 13.59 10.95
N SER A 248 -1.74 14.69 10.72
CA SER A 248 -2.37 16.00 10.59
C SER A 248 -2.72 16.30 9.12
N ASP A 249 -3.58 17.30 8.92
CA ASP A 249 -3.97 17.80 7.60
C ASP A 249 -4.63 16.71 6.73
N ARG A 250 -4.10 16.47 5.56
CA ARG A 250 -4.67 15.53 4.57
C ARG A 250 -4.12 14.10 4.69
N GLY A 251 -3.17 13.89 5.60
CA GLY A 251 -2.49 12.62 5.79
C GLY A 251 -1.26 12.43 4.92
N GLY A 252 -0.70 11.25 5.02
CA GLY A 252 0.54 10.89 4.36
C GLY A 252 0.35 10.01 3.13
N ALA A 253 0.50 8.71 3.32
CA ALA A 253 0.41 7.70 2.28
C ALA A 253 -0.53 6.58 2.77
N GLN A 254 -0.30 5.33 2.37
CA GLN A 254 -0.98 4.20 2.95
C GLN A 254 -0.73 4.14 4.47
N ILE A 255 -1.72 3.66 5.21
CA ILE A 255 -1.58 3.33 6.63
C ILE A 255 -1.39 1.82 6.73
N LEU A 256 -0.22 1.41 7.25
CA LEU A 256 0.15 0.01 7.37
C LEU A 256 -0.18 -0.48 8.78
N VAL A 257 -0.79 -1.65 8.88
CA VAL A 257 -1.19 -2.28 10.15
C VAL A 257 -0.34 -3.53 10.36
N THR A 258 0.47 -3.55 11.44
CA THR A 258 1.40 -4.66 11.72
C THR A 258 1.90 -4.61 13.16
N ASP A 259 2.24 -5.76 13.76
CA ASP A 259 2.90 -5.85 15.07
C ASP A 259 4.38 -5.50 14.94
N VAL A 260 4.73 -4.25 15.18
CA VAL A 260 6.10 -3.72 15.07
C VAL A 260 7.00 -4.25 16.18
N ASN A 261 6.56 -4.19 17.43
CA ASN A 261 7.39 -4.47 18.60
C ASN A 261 7.33 -5.94 19.07
N GLY A 262 6.44 -6.76 18.54
CA GLY A 262 6.30 -8.18 18.86
C GLY A 262 5.49 -8.47 20.10
N ASP A 263 4.62 -7.56 20.49
CA ASP A 263 3.79 -7.72 21.69
C ASP A 263 2.43 -8.40 21.41
N GLY A 264 2.18 -8.78 20.16
CA GLY A 264 0.97 -9.46 19.69
C GLY A 264 -0.21 -8.53 19.45
N ARG A 265 0.00 -7.21 19.42
CA ARG A 265 -0.97 -6.20 19.03
C ARG A 265 -0.53 -5.52 17.75
N ASN A 266 -1.47 -5.26 16.86
CA ASN A 266 -1.16 -4.52 15.66
C ASN A 266 -0.98 -3.03 15.96
N ASP A 267 0.14 -2.50 15.50
CA ASP A 267 0.54 -1.11 15.50
C ASP A 267 0.19 -0.47 14.14
N ILE A 268 0.40 0.83 14.04
CA ILE A 268 0.17 1.60 12.82
C ILE A 268 1.51 2.19 12.34
N VAL A 269 1.80 2.12 11.04
CA VAL A 269 2.91 2.85 10.41
C VAL A 269 2.37 3.69 9.26
N THR A 270 2.71 4.98 9.23
CA THR A 270 2.27 5.88 8.16
C THR A 270 3.21 7.06 7.95
N ALA A 271 3.13 7.67 6.77
CA ALA A 271 3.69 8.98 6.52
C ALA A 271 2.79 10.06 7.15
N MET A 272 3.39 11.10 7.71
CA MET A 272 2.65 12.14 8.43
C MET A 272 2.05 13.21 7.50
N ASN A 273 2.69 13.45 6.37
CA ASN A 273 2.20 14.40 5.35
C ASN A 273 2.77 14.04 3.98
N ALA A 274 1.91 13.64 3.03
CA ALA A 274 2.28 13.26 1.67
C ALA A 274 2.97 14.38 0.87
N HIS A 275 2.73 15.63 1.23
CA HIS A 275 3.32 16.83 0.60
C HIS A 275 4.34 17.55 1.49
N GLY A 276 4.61 17.01 2.65
CA GLY A 276 5.50 17.57 3.67
C GLY A 276 6.53 16.57 4.15
N TRP A 277 6.54 16.32 5.45
CA TRP A 277 7.57 15.57 6.15
C TRP A 277 6.98 14.53 7.09
N GLY A 278 7.81 13.56 7.44
CA GLY A 278 7.61 12.66 8.55
C GLY A 278 7.10 11.28 8.15
N VAL A 279 7.67 10.27 8.80
CA VAL A 279 7.18 8.88 8.85
C VAL A 279 7.23 8.47 10.30
N SER A 280 6.13 7.92 10.81
CA SER A 280 6.01 7.48 12.19
C SER A 280 5.36 6.10 12.29
N TRP A 281 5.65 5.41 13.37
CA TRP A 281 4.82 4.31 13.81
C TRP A 281 4.15 4.65 15.13
N PHE A 282 2.99 4.07 15.38
CA PHE A 282 2.15 4.30 16.54
C PHE A 282 1.99 2.97 17.27
N GLU A 283 2.70 2.84 18.39
CA GLU A 283 2.62 1.68 19.28
C GLU A 283 1.22 1.61 19.87
N GLN A 284 0.54 0.48 19.67
CA GLN A 284 -0.75 0.26 20.31
C GLN A 284 -0.58 0.02 21.80
N THR A 285 -1.28 0.79 22.59
CA THR A 285 -1.32 0.66 24.06
C THR A 285 -2.72 0.30 24.54
N ARG A 286 -2.81 -0.29 25.72
CA ARG A 286 -4.09 -0.53 26.40
C ARG A 286 -4.04 -0.01 27.81
N ASP A 287 -5.04 0.75 28.20
CA ASP A 287 -5.18 1.21 29.58
C ASP A 287 -5.72 0.10 30.49
N ALA A 288 -5.89 0.40 31.80
CA ALA A 288 -6.39 -0.54 32.80
C ALA A 288 -7.84 -1.03 32.49
N SER A 289 -8.60 -0.34 31.70
CA SER A 289 -9.94 -0.75 31.25
C SER A 289 -9.92 -1.59 29.99
N GLY A 290 -8.74 -1.72 29.34
CA GLY A 290 -8.55 -2.37 28.03
C GLY A 290 -8.81 -1.45 26.85
N ALA A 291 -9.03 -0.15 27.07
CA ALA A 291 -9.23 0.80 25.97
C ALA A 291 -7.94 0.97 25.17
N ILE A 292 -8.09 0.95 23.84
CA ILE A 292 -7.00 1.09 22.88
C ILE A 292 -6.60 2.55 22.76
N GLY A 293 -5.30 2.82 22.91
CA GLY A 293 -4.64 4.08 22.63
C GLY A 293 -3.39 3.83 21.80
N PHE A 294 -2.68 4.91 21.44
CA PHE A 294 -1.46 4.81 20.66
C PHE A 294 -0.41 5.81 21.14
N THR A 295 0.88 5.42 21.04
CA THR A 295 2.03 6.26 21.33
C THR A 295 2.85 6.44 20.04
N GLU A 296 3.10 7.68 19.63
CA GLU A 296 3.87 7.97 18.42
C GLU A 296 5.38 7.78 18.62
N HIS A 297 6.02 7.10 17.69
CA HIS A 297 7.46 6.96 17.54
C HIS A 297 7.88 7.34 16.12
N LYS A 298 8.72 8.35 15.97
CA LYS A 298 9.15 8.83 14.65
C LYS A 298 10.26 7.93 14.06
N LEU A 299 10.10 7.55 12.79
CA LEU A 299 11.15 6.94 11.96
C LEU A 299 11.98 8.03 11.27
N MET A 300 11.31 9.08 10.80
CA MET A 300 11.89 10.21 10.09
C MET A 300 11.12 11.48 10.44
N GLY A 301 11.82 12.56 10.70
CA GLY A 301 11.26 13.87 10.96
C GLY A 301 11.42 14.85 9.79
N THR A 302 11.60 16.12 10.11
CA THR A 302 11.87 17.19 9.14
C THR A 302 13.35 17.22 8.75
N ARG A 303 13.73 18.13 7.83
CA ARG A 303 15.12 18.35 7.43
C ARG A 303 16.02 18.71 8.62
N GLU A 304 15.52 19.48 9.57
CA GLU A 304 16.24 19.90 10.76
C GLU A 304 16.47 18.73 11.74
N GLU A 305 15.66 17.69 11.66
CA GLU A 305 15.76 16.49 12.49
C GLU A 305 16.63 15.38 11.84
N GLU A 306 17.18 15.60 10.63
CA GLU A 306 17.93 14.59 9.87
C GLU A 306 19.09 13.97 10.68
N ALA A 307 19.83 14.78 11.43
CA ALA A 307 20.94 14.28 12.26
C ALA A 307 20.46 13.30 13.37
N LYS A 308 19.21 13.41 13.81
CA LYS A 308 18.62 12.55 14.84
C LYS A 308 18.19 11.20 14.28
N TYR A 309 17.61 11.19 13.08
CA TYR A 309 17.00 9.99 12.49
C TYR A 309 17.88 9.36 11.40
N GLY A 310 18.98 10.03 10.99
CA GLY A 310 19.91 9.55 9.96
C GLY A 310 19.40 9.72 8.54
N VAL A 311 18.19 10.25 8.35
CA VAL A 311 17.57 10.47 7.05
C VAL A 311 16.50 11.55 7.14
N ALA A 312 16.38 12.35 6.09
CA ALA A 312 15.23 13.23 5.89
C ALA A 312 14.97 13.45 4.40
N PHE A 313 13.74 13.24 3.97
CA PHE A 313 13.24 13.62 2.66
C PHE A 313 11.77 14.05 2.78
N SER A 314 11.36 14.95 1.93
CA SER A 314 9.97 15.42 1.88
C SER A 314 9.12 14.56 0.94
N GLN A 315 7.82 14.67 1.07
CA GLN A 315 6.81 14.04 0.21
C GLN A 315 6.89 12.50 0.21
N PRO A 316 6.84 11.83 1.39
CA PRO A 316 6.72 10.37 1.49
C PRO A 316 5.31 9.93 1.09
N HIS A 317 5.07 9.72 -0.22
CA HIS A 317 3.74 9.64 -0.80
C HIS A 317 3.20 8.22 -1.01
N ALA A 318 4.00 7.20 -0.74
CA ALA A 318 3.60 5.80 -0.78
C ALA A 318 4.41 4.98 0.21
N LEU A 319 3.80 3.98 0.85
CA LEU A 319 4.44 3.04 1.77
C LEU A 319 4.00 1.61 1.47
N THR A 320 4.91 0.64 1.71
CA THR A 320 4.60 -0.78 1.73
C THR A 320 5.46 -1.51 2.76
N LEU A 321 5.07 -2.74 3.12
CA LEU A 321 5.82 -3.62 4.01
C LEU A 321 6.45 -4.77 3.24
N ALA A 322 7.69 -5.14 3.60
CA ALA A 322 8.33 -6.36 3.13
C ALA A 322 9.48 -6.77 4.05
N ASP A 323 9.70 -8.06 4.22
CA ASP A 323 10.92 -8.57 4.86
C ASP A 323 12.05 -8.56 3.81
N LEU A 324 12.82 -7.47 3.74
CA LEU A 324 13.88 -7.30 2.74
C LEU A 324 15.17 -8.02 3.13
N ASP A 325 15.52 -8.07 4.41
CA ASP A 325 16.78 -8.66 4.85
C ASP A 325 16.68 -10.10 5.38
N GLY A 326 15.46 -10.65 5.43
CA GLY A 326 15.21 -12.06 5.71
C GLY A 326 15.23 -12.40 7.19
N ASP A 327 15.02 -11.41 8.06
CA ASP A 327 14.94 -11.65 9.50
C ASP A 327 13.53 -12.01 9.99
N GLY A 328 12.53 -11.98 9.10
CA GLY A 328 11.14 -12.30 9.39
C GLY A 328 10.34 -11.13 9.95
N LEU A 329 10.90 -9.92 9.95
CA LEU A 329 10.20 -8.71 10.39
C LEU A 329 9.81 -7.85 9.17
N PRO A 330 8.67 -7.14 9.22
CA PRO A 330 8.24 -6.29 8.12
C PRO A 330 8.98 -4.95 8.10
N ASP A 331 9.89 -4.77 7.16
CA ASP A 331 10.54 -3.49 6.88
C ASP A 331 9.56 -2.54 6.17
N VAL A 332 9.75 -1.23 6.35
CA VAL A 332 8.94 -0.20 5.68
C VAL A 332 9.69 0.32 4.47
N VAL A 333 9.08 0.23 3.28
CA VAL A 333 9.62 0.81 2.06
C VAL A 333 8.85 2.08 1.72
N THR A 334 9.57 3.17 1.49
CA THR A 334 9.00 4.46 1.07
C THR A 334 10.05 5.30 0.35
N GLY A 335 9.70 6.49 -0.08
CA GLY A 335 10.62 7.40 -0.73
C GLY A 335 9.99 8.75 -1.05
N LYS A 336 10.76 9.58 -1.71
CA LYS A 336 10.35 10.91 -2.10
C LYS A 336 9.59 10.89 -3.41
N ARG A 337 8.35 11.40 -3.43
CA ARG A 337 7.70 11.82 -4.68
C ARG A 337 8.38 13.10 -5.18
N ARG A 338 8.71 13.17 -6.48
CA ARG A 338 9.38 14.36 -7.04
C ARG A 338 8.56 15.63 -6.79
N TRP A 339 7.30 15.66 -7.18
CA TRP A 339 6.27 16.64 -6.80
C TRP A 339 4.87 16.14 -7.14
N ALA A 340 3.86 16.64 -6.44
CA ALA A 340 2.47 16.51 -6.82
C ALA A 340 1.96 17.76 -7.57
N HIS A 341 2.35 18.96 -7.11
CA HIS A 341 1.83 20.27 -7.57
C HIS A 341 2.85 21.07 -8.41
N GLY A 342 3.74 20.39 -9.12
CA GLY A 342 4.73 21.04 -9.98
C GLY A 342 6.04 21.42 -9.27
N PRO A 343 6.99 22.00 -10.01
CA PRO A 343 8.36 22.18 -9.52
C PRO A 343 8.52 23.27 -8.43
N THR A 344 7.44 23.97 -8.09
CA THR A 344 7.44 25.04 -7.06
C THR A 344 6.28 24.92 -6.07
N GLY A 345 5.43 23.90 -6.21
CA GLY A 345 4.17 23.80 -5.48
C GLY A 345 4.22 23.02 -4.17
N ASP A 346 5.28 22.27 -3.92
CA ASP A 346 5.45 21.38 -2.76
C ASP A 346 6.72 21.70 -1.96
N VAL A 347 6.87 21.02 -0.81
CA VAL A 347 8.09 21.14 -0.01
C VAL A 347 9.26 20.45 -0.71
N GLU A 348 10.33 21.18 -0.95
CA GLU A 348 11.54 20.69 -1.62
C GLU A 348 11.26 19.87 -2.89
N PRO A 349 10.49 20.37 -3.87
CA PRO A 349 10.02 19.54 -4.99
C PRO A 349 11.19 19.03 -5.84
N MET A 350 12.28 19.78 -5.93
CA MET A 350 13.46 19.45 -6.74
C MET A 350 14.57 18.76 -5.96
N ALA A 351 14.37 18.45 -4.66
CA ALA A 351 15.36 17.69 -3.90
C ALA A 351 15.52 16.27 -4.46
N THR A 352 16.64 15.63 -4.11
CA THR A 352 17.03 14.29 -4.55
C THR A 352 15.88 13.29 -4.39
N PRO A 353 15.46 12.61 -5.47
CA PRO A 353 14.31 11.70 -5.46
C PRO A 353 14.73 10.33 -4.93
N VAL A 354 14.85 10.22 -3.63
CA VAL A 354 15.34 9.04 -2.91
C VAL A 354 14.24 8.01 -2.69
N ASN A 355 14.65 6.73 -2.61
CA ASN A 355 13.87 5.62 -2.05
C ASN A 355 14.66 4.97 -0.92
N TYR A 356 13.98 4.64 0.17
CA TYR A 356 14.54 4.05 1.37
C TYR A 356 13.75 2.82 1.82
N ALA A 357 14.47 1.86 2.40
CA ALA A 357 13.94 0.88 3.31
C ALA A 357 14.26 1.32 4.75
N PHE A 358 13.30 1.23 5.65
CA PHE A 358 13.50 1.37 7.08
C PHE A 358 13.45 -0.05 7.67
N LEU A 359 14.63 -0.61 7.95
CA LEU A 359 14.79 -1.98 8.42
C LEU A 359 14.36 -2.09 9.89
N LEU A 360 13.32 -2.86 10.15
CA LEU A 360 12.80 -3.05 11.49
C LEU A 360 13.75 -3.90 12.33
N ARG A 361 13.97 -3.48 13.57
CA ARG A 361 14.69 -4.24 14.59
C ARG A 361 13.90 -4.20 15.89
N ARG A 362 13.51 -5.34 16.41
CA ARG A 362 12.96 -5.46 17.75
C ARG A 362 14.10 -5.29 18.77
N ASP A 363 14.01 -4.25 19.58
CA ASP A 363 15.05 -3.84 20.54
C ASP A 363 14.39 -3.31 21.82
N GLN A 364 14.36 -4.14 22.85
CA GLN A 364 13.73 -3.81 24.12
C GLN A 364 14.36 -2.60 24.85
N SER A 365 15.54 -2.15 24.42
CA SER A 365 16.17 -0.93 24.95
C SER A 365 15.71 0.34 24.21
N ALA A 366 15.08 0.19 23.06
CA ALA A 366 14.54 1.31 22.28
C ALA A 366 13.12 1.71 22.79
N PRO A 367 12.71 2.97 22.59
CA PRO A 367 11.34 3.38 22.86
C PRO A 367 10.33 2.51 22.14
N GLY A 368 9.31 2.02 22.82
CA GLY A 368 8.30 1.12 22.29
C GLY A 368 8.80 -0.30 21.97
N GLY A 369 10.07 -0.64 22.27
CA GLY A 369 10.61 -2.00 22.03
C GLY A 369 11.08 -2.26 20.61
N ALA A 370 11.12 -1.24 19.75
CA ALA A 370 11.54 -1.37 18.35
C ALA A 370 12.28 -0.14 17.84
N ARG A 371 13.08 -0.31 16.79
CA ARG A 371 13.72 0.76 16.03
C ARG A 371 13.78 0.44 14.56
N PHE A 372 13.84 1.46 13.73
CA PHE A 372 13.97 1.35 12.29
C PHE A 372 15.30 1.93 11.83
N LEU A 373 16.03 1.19 11.00
CA LEU A 373 17.34 1.59 10.46
C LEU A 373 17.17 2.00 9.01
N PRO A 374 17.42 3.28 8.63
CA PRO A 374 17.27 3.70 7.25
C PRO A 374 18.36 3.09 6.37
N LYS A 375 17.96 2.48 5.26
CA LYS A 375 18.81 1.92 4.22
C LYS A 375 18.42 2.54 2.88
N LEU A 376 19.35 3.25 2.25
CA LEU A 376 19.13 3.82 0.92
C LEU A 376 18.96 2.69 -0.11
N ILE A 377 17.89 2.76 -0.90
CA ILE A 377 17.64 1.90 -2.06
C ILE A 377 18.23 2.57 -3.30
N ASP A 378 17.82 3.82 -3.56
CA ASP A 378 18.26 4.60 -4.72
C ASP A 378 18.04 6.10 -4.48
N ASP A 379 18.83 6.95 -5.16
CA ASP A 379 18.75 8.41 -5.04
C ASP A 379 18.41 9.14 -6.35
N ALA A 380 17.97 8.42 -7.36
CA ALA A 380 17.72 8.97 -8.70
C ALA A 380 16.42 8.51 -9.36
N SER A 381 15.49 7.92 -8.61
CA SER A 381 14.24 7.38 -9.15
C SER A 381 13.01 7.97 -8.48
N GLY A 382 13.02 8.11 -7.14
CA GLY A 382 11.84 8.48 -6.38
C GLY A 382 10.69 7.48 -6.54
N LEU A 383 9.52 7.85 -6.06
CA LEU A 383 8.29 7.07 -6.23
C LEU A 383 7.12 7.95 -6.70
N GLY A 384 6.02 7.30 -7.08
CA GLY A 384 4.74 7.93 -7.40
C GLY A 384 3.78 7.85 -6.22
N THR A 385 2.58 7.31 -6.49
CA THR A 385 1.52 7.11 -5.49
C THR A 385 1.44 5.67 -5.00
N GLN A 386 2.16 4.76 -5.63
CA GLN A 386 2.23 3.35 -5.28
C GLN A 386 3.68 2.88 -5.29
N VAL A 387 4.06 2.13 -4.26
CA VAL A 387 5.30 1.35 -4.18
C VAL A 387 4.92 -0.08 -3.84
N VAL A 388 5.57 -1.03 -4.49
CA VAL A 388 5.30 -2.46 -4.30
C VAL A 388 6.59 -3.17 -3.95
N ALA A 389 6.54 -4.12 -3.03
CA ALA A 389 7.64 -5.01 -2.72
C ALA A 389 7.19 -6.46 -2.87
N THR A 390 7.74 -7.15 -3.87
CA THR A 390 7.40 -8.53 -4.21
C THR A 390 8.54 -9.21 -4.96
N ASP A 391 8.63 -10.53 -4.88
CA ASP A 391 9.63 -11.30 -5.62
C ASP A 391 9.29 -11.32 -7.11
N VAL A 392 10.11 -10.66 -7.94
CA VAL A 392 9.89 -10.63 -9.40
C VAL A 392 10.90 -11.48 -10.19
N ASN A 393 11.92 -12.02 -9.52
CA ASN A 393 12.95 -12.82 -10.17
C ASN A 393 12.93 -14.32 -9.76
N GLY A 394 12.03 -14.72 -8.84
CA GLY A 394 11.85 -16.08 -8.38
C GLY A 394 12.84 -16.56 -7.31
N ASP A 395 13.59 -15.63 -6.69
CA ASP A 395 14.58 -15.97 -5.65
C ASP A 395 14.02 -15.97 -4.22
N LYS A 396 12.72 -15.68 -4.05
CA LYS A 396 11.97 -15.59 -2.80
C LYS A 396 12.40 -14.42 -1.89
N VAL A 397 13.06 -13.45 -2.44
CA VAL A 397 13.38 -12.19 -1.77
C VAL A 397 12.53 -11.09 -2.38
N PRO A 398 11.82 -10.29 -1.59
CA PRO A 398 11.06 -9.18 -2.15
C PRO A 398 11.96 -8.17 -2.84
N ASP A 399 11.63 -7.83 -4.09
CA ASP A 399 12.22 -6.74 -4.86
C ASP A 399 11.33 -5.52 -4.75
N VAL A 400 11.89 -4.32 -4.94
CA VAL A 400 11.13 -3.07 -4.83
C VAL A 400 10.83 -2.51 -6.21
N LEU A 401 9.56 -2.16 -6.43
CA LEU A 401 9.04 -1.59 -7.68
C LEU A 401 8.58 -0.16 -7.45
N THR A 402 9.02 0.77 -8.29
CA THR A 402 8.54 2.15 -8.28
C THR A 402 8.24 2.64 -9.69
N ALA A 403 7.19 3.45 -9.82
CA ALA A 403 6.94 4.25 -11.00
C ALA A 403 6.79 5.71 -10.55
N SER A 404 7.37 6.62 -11.31
CA SER A 404 7.41 8.03 -10.94
C SER A 404 7.49 8.92 -12.19
N LYS A 405 7.54 10.23 -11.98
CA LYS A 405 7.82 11.20 -13.03
C LYS A 405 9.18 11.03 -13.73
N LEU A 406 10.05 10.18 -13.17
CA LEU A 406 11.39 9.90 -13.69
C LEU A 406 11.48 8.58 -14.45
N GLY A 407 10.40 7.79 -14.45
CA GLY A 407 10.34 6.51 -15.14
C GLY A 407 9.78 5.38 -14.28
N THR A 408 10.02 4.15 -14.74
CA THR A 408 9.66 2.91 -14.04
C THR A 408 10.92 2.12 -13.72
N PHE A 409 11.03 1.68 -12.47
CA PHE A 409 12.24 1.08 -11.92
C PHE A 409 11.91 -0.19 -11.14
N VAL A 410 12.83 -1.15 -11.23
CA VAL A 410 12.87 -2.36 -10.40
C VAL A 410 14.19 -2.37 -9.66
N PHE A 411 14.16 -2.60 -8.37
CA PHE A 411 15.34 -2.74 -7.52
C PHE A 411 15.40 -4.17 -7.02
N ILE A 412 16.23 -4.98 -7.67
CA ILE A 412 16.45 -6.37 -7.28
C ILE A 412 17.24 -6.39 -5.97
N THR A 413 16.61 -6.91 -4.93
CA THR A 413 17.20 -7.03 -3.61
C THR A 413 18.26 -8.14 -3.60
N LYS A 414 19.43 -7.85 -3.07
CA LYS A 414 20.54 -8.81 -2.92
C LYS A 414 20.87 -8.95 -1.44
N ARG A 415 20.55 -10.12 -0.87
CA ARG A 415 20.98 -10.51 0.48
C ARG A 415 22.38 -11.10 0.40
N GLN A 416 23.29 -10.62 1.29
CA GLN A 416 24.70 -11.06 1.35
C GLN A 416 24.91 -12.05 2.49
#